data_ea80ca31ce98f7b22bb6f1472453a0ed
#
_entry.id   ea80ca31ce98f7b22bb6f1472453a0ed
#
_cell.length_a   1.000
_cell.length_b   1.000
_cell.length_c   1.000
_cell.angle_alpha   90.00
_cell.angle_beta   90.00
_cell.angle_gamma   90.00
#
_symmetry.space_group_name_H-M   'P 1'
#
loop_
_entity.id
_entity.type
_entity.pdbx_description
1 polymer ?
#
loop_
_entity_poly.entity_id
_entity_poly.type
_entity_poly.pdbx_seq_one_letter_code
_entity_poly.pdbx_strand_id
1 'polypeptide(L)'
;LGESTIVWLRPPDEKPNASKDAKADAKRLLWRNRHQLLPVYLASGWYALAAILGDPVGVVVLTLIASGLVLVYGSKVKLDRPPERRYAALAGLAAAGWYGWSCSAGTGPPDFGEVLVLTILTILVSAPWWNHRKIRGSIPVEFHAGMSARERQTRRNEVAALLLDWVALSSAGQLSNSKVLGIRFTPVSVDIKIRFRRGGAVEDFTVRRLAKLESAFACRRGASRVEPVESNAQQAVIRLMIVDPHAEPIPLPDSDDMIIGLFETGADVEFELINSLIAGETGAGKSGILNAIICKLMRNPKIALLGIDLKPGGIELRPYESIMAELAINPGQARRVMKIFHDEMERRGDLMGDQGIREWPVTESDPFMVLIIDEAFELKRHRLETEAEDITALSRAFGGCVLVATQHPTDRALSMIIKANCPQNIGAKTRGDSADRVIFGENATKDGWRPSKIPPNRPGSFMIRNRKNIRPLLARAFHITDKDRDREVQRWASRRTSLGGSESNAQTSYPLPGTTTLDVVDAVIVEQLVDTGSPILDSIRAGANTAALIVERTKISRPTVYRRLRELQADGVIRPGKQRSTWEINE
;
A
#
# COMPACT_ATOMS: atom_id res chain seq x y z
N LEU A 1 -13.31 -10.09 4.38
CA LEU A 1 -13.26 -10.94 5.58
C LEU A 1 -12.01 -11.81 5.49
N GLY A 2 -10.93 -11.42 6.09
CA GLY A 2 -9.67 -12.15 6.16
C GLY A 2 -8.70 -11.34 6.99
N GLU A 3 -8.95 -11.27 8.30
CA GLU A 3 -7.92 -10.92 9.25
C GLU A 3 -6.77 -11.90 9.05
N SER A 4 -5.67 -11.43 8.48
CA SER A 4 -4.39 -12.11 8.60
C SER A 4 -3.91 -12.00 10.05
N THR A 5 -4.57 -12.73 10.92
CA THR A 5 -4.12 -13.02 12.26
C THR A 5 -2.77 -13.72 12.09
N ILE A 6 -1.69 -13.05 12.43
CA ILE A 6 -0.38 -13.66 12.56
C ILE A 6 -0.50 -14.64 13.73
N VAL A 7 -0.95 -15.84 13.42
CA VAL A 7 -0.95 -16.96 14.36
C VAL A 7 0.50 -17.34 14.53
N TRP A 8 1.08 -16.99 15.64
CA TRP A 8 2.33 -17.53 16.13
C TRP A 8 2.09 -19.01 16.42
N LEU A 9 2.37 -19.87 15.43
CA LEU A 9 2.28 -21.31 15.59
C LEU A 9 3.17 -21.73 16.78
N ARG A 10 2.55 -22.07 17.89
CA ARG A 10 3.16 -23.00 18.84
C ARG A 10 3.48 -24.29 18.06
N PRO A 11 4.63 -24.90 18.27
CA PRO A 11 4.81 -26.24 17.76
C PRO A 11 3.68 -27.12 18.34
N PRO A 12 3.08 -28.02 17.56
CA PRO A 12 2.04 -28.90 18.05
C PRO A 12 2.56 -29.61 19.29
N ASP A 13 1.76 -29.56 20.38
CA ASP A 13 1.97 -30.38 21.56
C ASP A 13 1.78 -31.84 21.14
N GLU A 14 2.86 -32.51 20.73
CA GLU A 14 2.91 -33.96 20.69
C GLU A 14 2.75 -34.45 22.13
N LYS A 15 1.57 -34.97 22.44
CA LYS A 15 1.34 -35.72 23.69
C LYS A 15 2.34 -36.88 23.74
N PRO A 16 3.14 -37.00 24.79
CA PRO A 16 4.06 -38.12 24.91
C PRO A 16 3.25 -39.41 25.07
N ASN A 17 3.38 -40.30 24.10
CA ASN A 17 2.96 -41.69 24.28
C ASN A 17 3.83 -42.30 25.38
N ALA A 18 3.23 -42.50 26.55
CA ALA A 18 3.85 -43.17 27.65
C ALA A 18 3.99 -44.65 27.30
N SER A 19 5.20 -45.07 27.14
CA SER A 19 5.75 -46.42 27.27
C SER A 19 6.64 -46.83 26.10
N LYS A 20 7.83 -47.07 26.42
CA LYS A 20 8.97 -47.79 25.83
C LYS A 20 10.14 -46.86 25.51
N ASP A 21 11.14 -46.95 26.35
CA ASP A 21 12.49 -46.38 26.28
C ASP A 21 12.78 -45.05 26.94
N ALA A 22 12.73 -45.05 28.25
CA ALA A 22 13.33 -43.96 29.06
C ALA A 22 14.81 -43.71 28.65
N LYS A 23 15.54 -44.71 28.20
CA LYS A 23 16.89 -44.57 27.65
C LYS A 23 16.91 -43.88 26.28
N ALA A 24 15.95 -44.19 25.40
CA ALA A 24 15.86 -43.53 24.09
C ALA A 24 15.41 -42.09 24.23
N ASP A 25 14.50 -41.81 25.14
CA ASP A 25 14.04 -40.45 25.43
C ASP A 25 15.11 -39.59 26.12
N ALA A 26 15.87 -40.21 27.04
CA ALA A 26 17.05 -39.54 27.63
C ALA A 26 18.11 -39.24 26.56
N LYS A 27 18.39 -40.17 25.64
CA LYS A 27 19.32 -39.95 24.52
C LYS A 27 18.81 -38.88 23.57
N ARG A 28 17.50 -38.86 23.25
CA ARG A 28 16.86 -37.79 22.45
C ARG A 28 16.93 -36.43 23.16
N LEU A 29 16.68 -36.40 24.46
CA LEU A 29 16.76 -35.17 25.28
C LEU A 29 18.18 -34.64 25.33
N LEU A 30 19.17 -35.51 25.56
CA LEU A 30 20.60 -35.17 25.55
C LEU A 30 21.05 -34.70 24.16
N TRP A 31 20.62 -35.35 23.10
CA TRP A 31 20.92 -34.94 21.72
C TRP A 31 20.26 -33.62 21.36
N ARG A 32 19.00 -33.39 21.75
CA ARG A 32 18.29 -32.13 21.53
C ARG A 32 18.95 -30.95 22.26
N ASN A 33 19.45 -31.22 23.48
CA ASN A 33 20.08 -30.21 24.33
C ASN A 33 21.63 -30.22 24.26
N ARG A 34 22.23 -31.02 23.33
CA ARG A 34 23.69 -31.18 23.23
C ARG A 34 24.48 -29.87 23.19
N HIS A 35 23.92 -28.82 22.57
CA HIS A 35 24.57 -27.52 22.51
C HIS A 35 24.49 -26.75 23.82
N GLN A 36 23.48 -26.97 24.63
CA GLN A 36 23.34 -26.36 25.96
C GLN A 36 24.22 -27.06 26.98
N LEU A 37 24.40 -28.35 26.82
CA LEU A 37 25.20 -29.20 27.72
C LEU A 37 26.67 -29.28 27.31
N LEU A 38 27.07 -28.65 26.19
CA LEU A 38 28.43 -28.69 25.68
C LEU A 38 29.51 -28.40 26.72
N PRO A 39 29.37 -27.35 27.59
CA PRO A 39 30.38 -27.10 28.63
C PRO A 39 30.51 -28.24 29.63
N VAL A 40 29.39 -28.88 29.99
CA VAL A 40 29.38 -30.03 30.91
C VAL A 40 30.04 -31.23 30.27
N TYR A 41 29.76 -31.53 29.00
CA TYR A 41 30.42 -32.60 28.26
C TYR A 41 31.92 -32.39 28.11
N LEU A 42 32.34 -31.15 27.85
CA LEU A 42 33.75 -30.81 27.75
C LEU A 42 34.47 -30.99 29.10
N ALA A 43 33.87 -30.51 30.21
CA ALA A 43 34.42 -30.69 31.55
C ALA A 43 34.50 -32.20 31.94
N SER A 44 33.44 -32.96 31.69
CA SER A 44 33.43 -34.42 31.98
C SER A 44 34.43 -35.20 31.13
N GLY A 45 34.52 -34.86 29.83
CA GLY A 45 35.48 -35.47 28.91
C GLY A 45 36.93 -35.13 29.29
N TRP A 46 37.15 -33.89 29.75
CA TRP A 46 38.43 -33.42 30.21
C TRP A 46 38.88 -34.11 31.50
N TYR A 47 37.97 -34.28 32.44
CA TYR A 47 38.19 -35.05 33.67
C TYR A 47 38.54 -36.52 33.38
N ALA A 48 37.78 -37.15 32.48
CA ALA A 48 38.06 -38.53 32.07
C ALA A 48 39.42 -38.69 31.36
N LEU A 49 39.76 -37.73 30.49
CA LEU A 49 41.06 -37.70 29.82
C LEU A 49 42.23 -37.55 30.81
N ALA A 50 42.06 -36.64 31.78
CA ALA A 50 43.04 -36.44 32.86
C ALA A 50 43.26 -37.71 33.71
N ALA A 51 42.15 -38.41 34.04
CA ALA A 51 42.23 -39.66 34.80
C ALA A 51 42.91 -40.83 34.04
N ILE A 52 42.83 -40.82 32.71
CA ILE A 52 43.39 -41.90 31.85
C ILE A 52 44.89 -41.68 31.56
N LEU A 53 45.26 -40.41 31.25
CA LEU A 53 46.60 -40.14 30.72
C LEU A 53 47.71 -40.06 31.80
N GLY A 54 47.35 -39.66 33.03
CA GLY A 54 48.35 -39.61 34.16
C GLY A 54 49.55 -38.66 33.94
N ASP A 55 49.67 -38.06 32.74
CA ASP A 55 50.75 -37.12 32.40
C ASP A 55 50.24 -35.68 32.39
N PRO A 56 50.55 -34.92 33.45
CA PRO A 56 50.05 -33.55 33.60
C PRO A 56 50.61 -32.57 32.55
N VAL A 57 51.82 -32.71 32.17
CA VAL A 57 52.51 -31.76 31.28
C VAL A 57 51.95 -31.90 29.85
N GLY A 58 51.83 -33.12 29.37
CA GLY A 58 51.28 -33.40 28.03
C GLY A 58 49.85 -32.86 27.85
N VAL A 59 48.98 -33.03 28.87
CA VAL A 59 47.59 -32.56 28.82
C VAL A 59 47.52 -31.05 28.84
N VAL A 60 48.29 -30.35 29.67
CA VAL A 60 48.35 -28.88 29.68
C VAL A 60 48.82 -28.34 28.33
N VAL A 61 49.88 -28.90 27.78
CA VAL A 61 50.41 -28.48 26.46
C VAL A 61 49.41 -28.69 25.35
N LEU A 62 48.76 -29.88 25.28
CA LEU A 62 47.71 -30.14 24.29
C LEU A 62 46.53 -29.17 24.41
N THR A 63 46.15 -28.80 25.64
CA THR A 63 45.04 -27.86 25.85
C THR A 63 45.39 -26.46 25.40
N LEU A 64 46.62 -26.01 25.65
CA LEU A 64 47.12 -24.72 25.19
C LEU A 64 47.18 -24.66 23.66
N ILE A 65 47.69 -25.71 23.02
CA ILE A 65 47.70 -25.85 21.55
C ILE A 65 46.27 -25.82 20.99
N ALA A 66 45.35 -26.63 21.55
CA ALA A 66 43.97 -26.65 21.13
C ALA A 66 43.27 -25.28 21.27
N SER A 67 43.51 -24.57 22.38
CA SER A 67 42.99 -23.23 22.61
C SER A 67 43.53 -22.21 21.59
N GLY A 68 44.83 -22.29 21.25
CA GLY A 68 45.48 -21.49 20.21
C GLY A 68 44.88 -21.79 18.81
N LEU A 69 44.69 -23.07 18.49
CA LEU A 69 44.08 -23.49 17.22
C LEU A 69 42.61 -23.02 17.09
N VAL A 70 41.86 -22.99 18.18
CA VAL A 70 40.48 -22.45 18.18
C VAL A 70 40.47 -20.95 17.91
N LEU A 71 41.45 -20.19 18.40
CA LEU A 71 41.56 -18.76 18.09
C LEU A 71 41.81 -18.51 16.61
N VAL A 72 42.69 -19.32 15.99
CA VAL A 72 43.13 -19.14 14.59
C VAL A 72 42.13 -19.77 13.61
N TYR A 73 41.71 -21.02 13.87
CA TYR A 73 40.91 -21.82 12.94
C TYR A 73 39.48 -22.04 13.38
N GLY A 74 38.97 -21.30 14.36
CA GLY A 74 37.63 -21.49 14.92
C GLY A 74 36.49 -21.38 13.90
N SER A 75 36.72 -20.66 12.78
CA SER A 75 35.74 -20.63 11.66
C SER A 75 35.47 -22.01 11.05
N LYS A 76 36.47 -22.90 11.00
CA LYS A 76 36.31 -24.27 10.48
C LYS A 76 35.49 -25.17 11.40
N VAL A 77 35.39 -24.84 12.69
CA VAL A 77 34.55 -25.55 13.68
C VAL A 77 33.25 -24.80 14.02
N LYS A 78 32.76 -23.96 13.11
CA LYS A 78 31.52 -23.17 13.26
C LYS A 78 31.52 -22.17 14.42
N LEU A 79 32.69 -21.72 14.82
CA LEU A 79 32.90 -20.58 15.72
C LEU A 79 33.26 -19.35 14.88
N ASP A 80 32.28 -18.82 14.16
CA ASP A 80 32.47 -17.83 13.10
C ASP A 80 32.85 -16.42 13.64
N ARG A 81 32.66 -16.19 14.94
CA ARG A 81 32.81 -14.87 15.54
C ARG A 81 34.03 -14.75 16.47
N PRO A 82 34.75 -13.62 16.41
CA PRO A 82 35.87 -13.37 17.31
C PRO A 82 35.54 -13.54 18.81
N PRO A 83 34.39 -13.03 19.33
CA PRO A 83 34.06 -13.22 20.75
C PRO A 83 33.79 -14.68 21.13
N GLU A 84 33.19 -15.48 20.24
CA GLU A 84 32.96 -16.92 20.48
C GLU A 84 34.30 -17.69 20.54
N ARG A 85 35.23 -17.37 19.67
CA ARG A 85 36.59 -17.94 19.67
C ARG A 85 37.37 -17.58 20.91
N ARG A 86 37.31 -16.30 21.32
CA ARG A 86 37.95 -15.84 22.57
C ARG A 86 37.38 -16.54 23.78
N TYR A 87 36.06 -16.69 23.82
CA TYR A 87 35.37 -17.41 24.89
C TYR A 87 35.81 -18.89 24.96
N ALA A 88 35.82 -19.59 23.84
CA ALA A 88 36.25 -20.99 23.78
C ALA A 88 37.70 -21.17 24.18
N ALA A 89 38.57 -20.24 23.77
CA ALA A 89 40.00 -20.26 24.19
C ALA A 89 40.15 -20.00 25.68
N LEU A 90 39.41 -19.03 26.26
CA LEU A 90 39.46 -18.77 27.72
C LEU A 90 38.93 -19.97 28.52
N ALA A 91 37.88 -20.65 28.04
CA ALA A 91 37.40 -21.88 28.65
C ALA A 91 38.45 -23.00 28.64
N GLY A 92 39.19 -23.13 27.53
CA GLY A 92 40.30 -24.06 27.41
C GLY A 92 41.45 -23.74 28.36
N LEU A 93 41.81 -22.44 28.47
CA LEU A 93 42.86 -21.98 29.43
C LEU A 93 42.45 -22.25 30.88
N ALA A 94 41.17 -22.02 31.23
CA ALA A 94 40.67 -22.33 32.57
C ALA A 94 40.72 -23.84 32.88
N ALA A 95 40.41 -24.69 31.89
CA ALA A 95 40.50 -26.15 32.01
C ALA A 95 41.96 -26.60 32.18
N ALA A 96 42.90 -26.03 31.41
CA ALA A 96 44.34 -26.28 31.55
C ALA A 96 44.89 -25.87 32.90
N GLY A 97 44.50 -24.67 33.40
CA GLY A 97 44.89 -24.17 34.72
C GLY A 97 44.36 -25.04 35.85
N TRP A 98 43.11 -25.48 35.79
CA TRP A 98 42.56 -26.41 36.78
C TRP A 98 43.32 -27.75 36.80
N TYR A 99 43.58 -28.30 35.61
CA TYR A 99 44.32 -29.57 35.51
C TYR A 99 45.73 -29.46 36.05
N GLY A 100 46.46 -28.38 35.71
CA GLY A 100 47.79 -28.14 36.23
C GLY A 100 47.84 -28.00 37.75
N TRP A 101 46.82 -27.36 38.34
CA TRP A 101 46.66 -27.25 39.78
C TRP A 101 46.36 -28.60 40.42
N SER A 102 45.39 -29.35 39.89
CA SER A 102 44.99 -30.67 40.39
C SER A 102 46.21 -31.65 40.42
N CYS A 103 47.03 -31.60 39.34
CA CYS A 103 48.24 -32.41 39.31
C CYS A 103 49.33 -31.99 40.28
N SER A 104 49.39 -30.70 40.63
CA SER A 104 50.34 -30.20 41.64
C SER A 104 49.95 -30.55 43.09
N ALA A 105 48.67 -30.82 43.30
CA ALA A 105 48.12 -31.18 44.62
C ALA A 105 48.35 -32.64 45.04
N GLY A 106 48.68 -33.56 44.08
CA GLY A 106 49.02 -34.95 44.37
C GLY A 106 48.69 -35.90 43.18
N THR A 107 49.30 -37.09 43.17
CA THR A 107 49.12 -38.09 42.12
C THR A 107 47.95 -39.07 42.36
N GLY A 108 47.05 -38.73 43.29
CA GLY A 108 45.87 -39.53 43.62
C GLY A 108 44.62 -39.16 42.74
N PRO A 109 43.56 -39.93 42.81
CA PRO A 109 42.30 -39.52 42.24
C PRO A 109 41.85 -38.19 42.84
N PRO A 110 41.26 -37.24 42.02
CA PRO A 110 40.91 -35.90 42.49
C PRO A 110 40.01 -36.00 43.73
N ASP A 111 40.36 -35.22 44.77
CA ASP A 111 39.58 -35.17 45.99
C ASP A 111 38.32 -34.33 45.85
N PHE A 112 37.49 -34.33 46.88
CA PHE A 112 36.21 -33.59 46.86
C PHE A 112 36.41 -32.11 46.59
N GLY A 113 37.50 -31.51 47.06
CA GLY A 113 37.79 -30.08 46.84
C GLY A 113 38.09 -29.78 45.37
N GLU A 114 38.87 -30.61 44.70
CA GLU A 114 39.21 -30.46 43.28
C GLU A 114 37.96 -30.65 42.37
N VAL A 115 37.10 -31.61 42.68
CA VAL A 115 35.83 -31.80 41.97
C VAL A 115 34.88 -30.61 42.19
N LEU A 116 34.85 -30.08 43.40
CA LEU A 116 34.03 -28.89 43.71
C LEU A 116 34.52 -27.66 42.90
N VAL A 117 35.83 -27.41 42.87
CA VAL A 117 36.43 -26.31 42.10
C VAL A 117 36.12 -26.45 40.60
N LEU A 118 36.27 -27.65 40.04
CA LEU A 118 35.90 -27.93 38.64
C LEU A 118 34.43 -27.66 38.38
N THR A 119 33.56 -28.07 39.27
CA THR A 119 32.13 -27.85 39.18
C THR A 119 31.77 -26.37 39.18
N ILE A 120 32.35 -25.60 40.10
CA ILE A 120 32.16 -24.14 40.20
C ILE A 120 32.66 -23.46 38.91
N LEU A 121 33.88 -23.77 38.47
CA LEU A 121 34.46 -23.22 37.20
C LEU A 121 33.56 -23.57 35.99
N THR A 122 33.08 -24.81 35.91
CA THR A 122 32.20 -25.24 34.84
C THR A 122 30.88 -24.43 34.82
N ILE A 123 30.30 -24.18 36.00
CA ILE A 123 29.08 -23.35 36.12
C ILE A 123 29.37 -21.92 35.71
N LEU A 124 30.46 -21.31 36.21
CA LEU A 124 30.85 -19.93 35.88
C LEU A 124 31.14 -19.74 34.38
N VAL A 125 31.83 -20.67 33.76
CA VAL A 125 32.13 -20.65 32.33
C VAL A 125 30.84 -20.95 31.50
N SER A 126 29.95 -21.82 31.98
CA SER A 126 28.75 -22.17 31.27
C SER A 126 27.65 -21.07 31.33
N ALA A 127 27.58 -20.28 32.37
CA ALA A 127 26.56 -19.26 32.56
C ALA A 127 26.48 -18.25 31.41
N PRO A 128 27.59 -17.64 30.93
CA PRO A 128 27.56 -16.75 29.76
C PRO A 128 27.17 -17.49 28.48
N TRP A 129 27.60 -18.73 28.31
CA TRP A 129 27.24 -19.57 27.16
C TRP A 129 25.74 -19.88 27.12
N TRP A 130 25.16 -20.28 28.25
CA TRP A 130 23.72 -20.56 28.36
C TRP A 130 22.90 -19.30 28.15
N ASN A 131 23.30 -18.18 28.72
CA ASN A 131 22.62 -16.91 28.52
C ASN A 131 22.65 -16.48 27.04
N HIS A 132 23.80 -16.60 26.40
CA HIS A 132 23.96 -16.32 24.97
C HIS A 132 23.08 -17.24 24.10
N ARG A 133 23.03 -18.54 24.44
CA ARG A 133 22.17 -19.52 23.71
C ARG A 133 20.68 -19.32 23.99
N LYS A 134 20.31 -18.94 25.21
CA LYS A 134 18.91 -18.64 25.57
C LYS A 134 18.40 -17.44 24.77
N ILE A 135 19.20 -16.41 24.61
CA ILE A 135 18.88 -15.24 23.79
C ILE A 135 18.71 -15.64 22.33
N ARG A 136 19.61 -16.46 21.80
CA ARG A 136 19.56 -16.93 20.39
C ARG A 136 18.38 -17.83 20.06
N GLY A 137 17.95 -18.69 21.00
CA GLY A 137 16.89 -19.68 20.77
C GLY A 137 15.47 -19.20 21.05
N SER A 138 15.32 -18.01 21.71
CA SER A 138 14.03 -17.54 22.20
C SER A 138 13.33 -16.53 21.31
N ILE A 139 14.04 -15.97 20.30
CA ILE A 139 13.47 -14.97 19.41
C ILE A 139 13.04 -15.64 18.11
N PRO A 140 11.74 -15.59 17.78
CA PRO A 140 11.25 -16.14 16.53
C PRO A 140 11.83 -15.36 15.35
N VAL A 141 12.34 -16.10 14.34
CA VAL A 141 12.84 -15.55 13.08
C VAL A 141 12.06 -16.17 11.94
N GLU A 142 11.33 -15.35 11.23
CA GLU A 142 10.53 -15.74 10.07
C GLU A 142 11.25 -15.37 8.78
N PHE A 143 11.17 -16.24 7.77
CA PHE A 143 11.73 -16.03 6.45
C PHE A 143 10.63 -16.11 5.40
N HIS A 144 10.70 -15.30 4.35
CA HIS A 144 9.76 -15.40 3.24
C HIS A 144 9.97 -16.71 2.45
N ALA A 145 8.92 -17.19 1.77
CA ALA A 145 8.89 -18.51 1.12
C ALA A 145 9.97 -18.72 0.05
N GLY A 146 10.33 -17.67 -0.70
CA GLY A 146 11.33 -17.72 -1.78
C GLY A 146 12.79 -17.81 -1.32
N MET A 147 13.09 -17.70 -0.02
CA MET A 147 14.47 -17.66 0.47
C MET A 147 15.11 -19.04 0.51
N SER A 148 16.30 -19.20 -0.08
CA SER A 148 17.05 -20.43 -0.11
C SER A 148 17.56 -20.84 1.29
N ALA A 149 17.89 -22.12 1.49
CA ALA A 149 18.42 -22.61 2.77
C ALA A 149 19.75 -21.93 3.16
N ARG A 150 20.60 -21.63 2.17
CA ARG A 150 21.88 -20.94 2.38
C ARG A 150 21.66 -19.49 2.84
N GLU A 151 20.78 -18.77 2.20
CA GLU A 151 20.40 -17.40 2.60
C GLU A 151 19.78 -17.39 3.99
N ARG A 152 18.84 -18.29 4.31
CA ARG A 152 18.27 -18.40 5.65
C ARG A 152 19.35 -18.61 6.72
N GLN A 153 20.38 -19.41 6.43
CA GLN A 153 21.49 -19.61 7.37
C GLN A 153 22.34 -18.35 7.54
N THR A 154 22.65 -17.65 6.43
CA THR A 154 23.37 -16.37 6.47
C THR A 154 22.59 -15.34 7.30
N ARG A 155 21.29 -15.18 7.02
CA ARG A 155 20.41 -14.25 7.76
C ARG A 155 20.28 -14.61 9.24
N ARG A 156 20.27 -15.90 9.60
CA ARG A 156 20.30 -16.31 11.01
C ARG A 156 21.59 -15.86 11.72
N ASN A 157 22.71 -15.88 11.03
CA ASN A 157 23.98 -15.41 11.57
C ASN A 157 23.96 -13.88 11.76
N GLU A 158 23.41 -13.14 10.80
CA GLU A 158 23.22 -11.67 10.90
C GLU A 158 22.29 -11.30 12.06
N VAL A 159 21.17 -12.01 12.22
CA VAL A 159 20.27 -11.83 13.37
C VAL A 159 21.00 -12.06 14.68
N ALA A 160 21.79 -13.09 14.74
CA ALA A 160 22.55 -13.39 15.95
C ALA A 160 23.58 -12.26 16.26
N ALA A 161 24.18 -11.63 15.23
CA ALA A 161 25.03 -10.46 15.41
C ALA A 161 24.25 -9.26 15.94
N LEU A 162 23.13 -8.97 15.27
CA LEU A 162 22.24 -7.87 15.64
C LEU A 162 21.77 -7.98 17.10
N LEU A 163 21.42 -9.20 17.54
CA LEU A 163 20.96 -9.43 18.92
C LEU A 163 22.07 -9.24 19.95
N LEU A 164 23.30 -9.60 19.62
CA LEU A 164 24.46 -9.37 20.47
C LEU A 164 24.76 -7.87 20.62
N ASP A 165 24.66 -7.15 19.51
CA ASP A 165 24.97 -5.72 19.46
C ASP A 165 23.75 -4.85 19.78
N TRP A 166 22.59 -5.45 20.10
CA TRP A 166 21.31 -4.73 20.28
C TRP A 166 21.39 -3.60 21.29
N VAL A 167 22.12 -3.79 22.39
CA VAL A 167 22.27 -2.74 23.43
C VAL A 167 22.94 -1.49 22.87
N ALA A 168 24.02 -1.66 22.08
CA ALA A 168 24.73 -0.56 21.43
C ALA A 168 23.88 0.07 20.32
N LEU A 169 23.32 -0.73 19.42
CA LEU A 169 22.47 -0.29 18.31
C LEU A 169 21.21 0.43 18.80
N SER A 170 20.54 -0.13 19.82
CA SER A 170 19.34 0.46 20.38
C SER A 170 19.61 1.79 21.08
N SER A 171 20.76 1.91 21.75
CA SER A 171 21.17 3.17 22.39
C SER A 171 21.47 4.24 21.34
N ALA A 172 22.24 3.92 20.30
CA ALA A 172 22.53 4.82 19.19
C ALA A 172 21.26 5.24 18.43
N GLY A 173 20.34 4.30 18.20
CA GLY A 173 19.04 4.53 17.57
C GLY A 173 17.97 5.15 18.48
N GLN A 174 18.30 5.52 19.72
CA GLN A 174 17.38 6.05 20.73
C GLN A 174 16.26 5.08 21.16
N LEU A 175 16.53 3.79 21.11
CA LEU A 175 15.69 2.68 21.56
C LEU A 175 16.18 2.07 22.88
N SER A 176 16.93 2.83 23.68
CA SER A 176 17.57 2.34 24.93
C SER A 176 16.59 1.56 25.79
N ASN A 177 17.06 0.42 26.31
CA ASN A 177 16.28 -0.50 27.12
C ASN A 177 15.07 -1.16 26.41
N SER A 178 15.04 -1.12 25.06
CA SER A 178 14.10 -1.93 24.29
C SER A 178 14.55 -3.40 24.21
N LYS A 179 13.59 -4.29 23.99
CA LYS A 179 13.84 -5.73 23.81
C LYS A 179 13.30 -6.19 22.47
N VAL A 180 14.09 -6.95 21.72
CA VAL A 180 13.62 -7.61 20.48
C VAL A 180 12.71 -8.77 20.84
N LEU A 181 11.53 -8.81 20.23
CA LEU A 181 10.52 -9.86 20.40
C LEU A 181 10.50 -10.84 19.24
N GLY A 182 10.86 -10.41 18.04
CA GLY A 182 10.87 -11.21 16.83
C GLY A 182 11.50 -10.48 15.66
N ILE A 183 11.91 -11.22 14.64
CA ILE A 183 12.48 -10.66 13.40
C ILE A 183 11.85 -11.41 12.24
N ARG A 184 11.38 -10.65 11.21
CA ARG A 184 10.84 -11.18 9.97
C ARG A 184 11.65 -10.65 8.80
N PHE A 185 12.03 -11.54 7.90
CA PHE A 185 12.62 -11.19 6.61
C PHE A 185 11.54 -11.24 5.53
N THR A 186 11.33 -10.12 4.87
CA THR A 186 10.52 -10.01 3.64
C THR A 186 11.45 -9.90 2.43
N PRO A 187 10.97 -9.98 1.19
CA PRO A 187 11.79 -9.75 0.00
C PRO A 187 12.46 -8.37 -0.02
N VAL A 188 11.88 -7.37 0.62
CA VAL A 188 12.31 -5.97 0.54
C VAL A 188 12.77 -5.38 1.88
N SER A 189 12.46 -6.01 3.02
CA SER A 189 12.75 -5.46 4.35
C SER A 189 13.15 -6.50 5.39
N VAL A 190 13.77 -6.01 6.48
CA VAL A 190 13.88 -6.70 7.77
C VAL A 190 12.97 -6.01 8.76
N ASP A 191 11.98 -6.70 9.27
CA ASP A 191 11.04 -6.22 10.26
C ASP A 191 11.46 -6.73 11.63
N ILE A 192 11.81 -5.82 12.54
CA ILE A 192 12.25 -6.12 13.90
C ILE A 192 11.13 -5.73 14.87
N LYS A 193 10.42 -6.71 15.42
CA LYS A 193 9.42 -6.47 16.46
C LYS A 193 10.12 -6.21 17.79
N ILE A 194 9.84 -5.08 18.39
CA ILE A 194 10.44 -4.65 19.65
C ILE A 194 9.39 -4.38 20.72
N ARG A 195 9.84 -4.38 21.99
CA ARG A 195 9.10 -3.82 23.12
C ARG A 195 9.89 -2.65 23.67
N PHE A 196 9.27 -1.47 23.73
CA PHE A 196 9.85 -0.30 24.39
C PHE A 196 9.98 -0.48 25.89
N ARG A 197 10.83 0.34 26.51
CA ARG A 197 10.75 0.56 27.96
C ARG A 197 9.37 1.14 28.32
N ARG A 198 8.97 1.03 29.57
CA ARG A 198 7.73 1.68 30.06
C ARG A 198 7.78 3.19 29.77
N GLY A 199 6.71 3.74 29.19
CA GLY A 199 6.61 5.15 28.80
C GLY A 199 7.24 5.51 27.46
N GLY A 200 7.78 4.55 26.69
CA GLY A 200 8.20 4.78 25.29
C GLY A 200 7.05 4.53 24.33
N ALA A 201 6.94 5.35 23.29
CA ALA A 201 5.89 5.27 22.28
C ALA A 201 6.44 5.45 20.87
N VAL A 202 5.67 5.04 19.86
CA VAL A 202 6.04 5.19 18.43
C VAL A 202 6.05 6.66 18.03
N GLU A 203 5.17 7.45 18.60
CA GLU A 203 5.03 8.89 18.37
C GLU A 203 6.31 9.68 18.73
N ASP A 204 7.16 9.11 19.57
CA ASP A 204 8.46 9.67 19.89
C ASP A 204 9.43 9.67 18.68
N PHE A 205 9.15 8.89 17.61
CA PHE A 205 10.01 8.75 16.45
C PHE A 205 9.76 9.85 15.42
N THR A 206 10.33 11.01 15.69
CA THR A 206 10.42 12.11 14.73
C THR A 206 11.39 11.74 13.57
N VAL A 207 11.33 12.52 12.48
CA VAL A 207 12.26 12.37 11.32
C VAL A 207 13.73 12.35 11.77
N ARG A 208 14.09 13.17 12.79
CA ARG A 208 15.45 13.22 13.35
C ARG A 208 15.84 11.93 14.05
N ARG A 209 14.91 11.29 14.76
CA ARG A 209 15.16 10.01 15.44
C ARG A 209 15.24 8.85 14.44
N LEU A 210 14.42 8.86 13.39
CA LEU A 210 14.53 7.89 12.30
C LEU A 210 15.90 7.97 11.61
N ALA A 211 16.42 9.17 11.34
CA ALA A 211 17.76 9.33 10.76
C ALA A 211 18.89 8.76 11.66
N LYS A 212 18.74 8.86 12.99
CA LYS A 212 19.69 8.23 13.94
C LYS A 212 19.59 6.71 13.93
N LEU A 213 18.36 6.18 13.82
CA LEU A 213 18.11 4.76 13.67
C LEU A 213 18.77 4.21 12.40
N GLU A 214 18.57 4.88 11.27
CA GLU A 214 19.19 4.54 9.99
C GLU A 214 20.72 4.51 10.06
N SER A 215 21.31 5.52 10.70
CA SER A 215 22.75 5.57 10.93
C SER A 215 23.24 4.42 11.82
N ALA A 216 22.52 4.09 12.90
CA ALA A 216 22.87 3.00 13.79
C ALA A 216 22.84 1.62 13.11
N PHE A 217 21.88 1.42 12.19
CA PHE A 217 21.75 0.18 11.42
C PHE A 217 22.49 0.20 10.07
N ALA A 218 23.26 1.25 9.79
CA ALA A 218 23.95 1.45 8.51
C ALA A 218 23.02 1.31 7.28
N CYS A 219 21.77 1.80 7.41
CA CYS A 219 20.78 1.76 6.36
C CYS A 219 20.87 2.98 5.44
N ARG A 220 20.31 2.86 4.24
CA ARG A 220 20.09 3.99 3.34
C ARG A 220 19.19 5.03 4.02
N ARG A 221 19.43 6.32 3.76
CA ARG A 221 18.60 7.41 4.27
C ARG A 221 17.15 7.24 3.78
N GLY A 222 16.19 7.33 4.69
CA GLY A 222 14.77 7.11 4.43
C GLY A 222 14.37 5.64 4.36
N ALA A 223 15.26 4.70 4.72
CA ALA A 223 14.99 3.26 4.67
C ALA A 223 14.33 2.71 5.94
N SER A 224 14.16 3.50 6.99
CA SER A 224 13.56 3.03 8.24
C SER A 224 12.13 3.53 8.44
N ARG A 225 11.30 2.67 9.05
CA ARG A 225 9.96 2.99 9.55
C ARG A 225 9.79 2.37 10.92
N VAL A 226 9.01 3.04 11.77
CA VAL A 226 8.59 2.48 13.06
C VAL A 226 7.07 2.51 13.11
N GLU A 227 6.48 1.34 13.18
CA GLU A 227 5.03 1.13 13.13
C GLU A 227 4.52 0.62 14.48
N PRO A 228 3.44 1.17 15.04
CA PRO A 228 2.84 0.66 16.26
C PRO A 228 2.23 -0.72 16.02
N VAL A 229 2.18 -1.51 17.10
CA VAL A 229 1.40 -2.75 17.15
C VAL A 229 0.08 -2.43 17.83
N GLU A 230 -1.03 -2.47 17.10
CA GLU A 230 -2.35 -2.04 17.58
C GLU A 230 -2.79 -2.71 18.88
N SER A 231 -2.45 -3.98 19.07
CA SER A 231 -2.80 -4.75 20.27
C SER A 231 -2.00 -4.36 21.50
N ASN A 232 -0.90 -3.59 21.38
CA ASN A 232 -0.04 -3.26 22.52
C ASN A 232 0.82 -2.02 22.26
N ALA A 233 0.49 -0.91 22.92
CA ALA A 233 1.18 0.37 22.81
C ALA A 233 2.68 0.34 23.19
N GLN A 234 3.13 -0.65 23.96
CA GLN A 234 4.55 -0.84 24.26
C GLN A 234 5.32 -1.55 23.14
N GLN A 235 4.64 -2.02 22.10
CA GLN A 235 5.28 -2.77 21.02
C GLN A 235 5.26 -1.98 19.71
N ALA A 236 6.32 -2.14 18.96
CA ALA A 236 6.44 -1.59 17.61
C ALA A 236 7.19 -2.55 16.70
N VAL A 237 7.03 -2.34 15.40
CA VAL A 237 7.83 -2.97 14.36
C VAL A 237 8.76 -1.92 13.76
N ILE A 238 10.05 -2.14 13.87
CA ILE A 238 11.07 -1.37 13.12
C ILE A 238 11.23 -2.09 11.79
N ARG A 239 10.84 -1.44 10.71
CA ARG A 239 11.04 -1.93 9.35
C ARG A 239 12.27 -1.26 8.75
N LEU A 240 13.24 -2.05 8.35
CA LEU A 240 14.47 -1.61 7.68
C LEU A 240 14.44 -2.11 6.24
N MET A 241 14.30 -1.19 5.29
CA MET A 241 14.25 -1.51 3.86
C MET A 241 15.64 -1.94 3.37
N ILE A 242 15.75 -3.17 2.85
CA ILE A 242 16.98 -3.71 2.27
C ILE A 242 17.04 -3.41 0.78
N VAL A 243 15.88 -3.53 0.11
CA VAL A 243 15.73 -3.26 -1.31
C VAL A 243 14.74 -2.11 -1.47
N ASP A 244 14.98 -1.22 -2.42
CA ASP A 244 14.03 -0.18 -2.79
C ASP A 244 13.09 -0.73 -3.88
N PRO A 245 11.84 -1.08 -3.56
CA PRO A 245 10.92 -1.61 -4.56
C PRO A 245 10.57 -0.58 -5.64
N HIS A 246 10.91 0.70 -5.39
CA HIS A 246 10.67 1.81 -6.30
C HIS A 246 11.93 2.25 -7.06
N ALA A 247 13.04 1.51 -6.98
CA ALA A 247 14.28 1.87 -7.68
C ALA A 247 14.10 1.87 -9.19
N GLU A 248 13.45 0.83 -9.69
CA GLU A 248 13.15 0.64 -11.11
C GLU A 248 11.66 0.85 -11.40
N PRO A 249 11.27 1.16 -12.64
CA PRO A 249 9.88 1.13 -13.06
C PRO A 249 9.23 -0.23 -12.81
N ILE A 250 8.06 -0.23 -12.19
CA ILE A 250 7.35 -1.46 -11.81
C ILE A 250 6.42 -1.83 -12.97
N PRO A 251 6.61 -2.97 -13.65
CA PRO A 251 5.77 -3.35 -14.78
C PRO A 251 4.35 -3.69 -14.33
N LEU A 252 3.37 -3.48 -15.23
CA LEU A 252 1.99 -3.88 -14.99
C LEU A 252 1.88 -5.42 -14.97
N PRO A 253 1.43 -6.04 -13.88
CA PRO A 253 1.25 -7.48 -13.84
C PRO A 253 0.02 -7.90 -14.66
N ASP A 254 0.09 -9.09 -15.26
CA ASP A 254 -1.04 -9.70 -15.97
C ASP A 254 -1.97 -10.41 -14.97
N SER A 255 -2.65 -9.62 -14.14
CA SER A 255 -3.62 -10.06 -13.14
C SER A 255 -4.86 -9.18 -13.18
N ASP A 256 -6.01 -9.77 -12.87
CA ASP A 256 -7.32 -9.09 -12.91
C ASP A 256 -7.68 -8.42 -11.58
N ASP A 257 -6.76 -8.41 -10.60
CA ASP A 257 -6.93 -7.70 -9.35
C ASP A 257 -6.87 -6.18 -9.54
N MET A 258 -7.38 -5.44 -8.56
CA MET A 258 -7.38 -3.97 -8.56
C MET A 258 -6.12 -3.39 -7.90
N ILE A 259 -4.97 -4.03 -8.08
CA ILE A 259 -3.68 -3.54 -7.63
C ILE A 259 -3.11 -2.59 -8.68
N ILE A 260 -2.80 -1.36 -8.27
CA ILE A 260 -2.33 -0.28 -9.17
C ILE A 260 -0.85 0.05 -9.03
N GLY A 261 -0.15 -0.58 -8.09
CA GLY A 261 1.26 -0.33 -7.81
C GLY A 261 1.72 -1.01 -6.54
N LEU A 262 2.89 -0.62 -6.06
CA LEU A 262 3.47 -1.14 -4.81
C LEU A 262 3.74 0.00 -3.82
N PHE A 263 3.53 -0.27 -2.54
CA PHE A 263 4.03 0.58 -1.46
C PHE A 263 5.55 0.47 -1.34
N GLU A 264 6.18 1.44 -0.71
CA GLU A 264 7.61 1.39 -0.35
C GLU A 264 7.97 0.15 0.50
N THR A 265 6.99 -0.47 1.12
CA THR A 265 7.13 -1.72 1.88
C THR A 265 7.15 -2.97 1.00
N GLY A 266 6.93 -2.83 -0.31
CA GLY A 266 6.74 -3.93 -1.24
C GLY A 266 5.36 -4.58 -1.18
N ALA A 267 4.44 -4.05 -0.38
CA ALA A 267 3.06 -4.49 -0.34
C ALA A 267 2.27 -3.89 -1.51
N ASP A 268 1.24 -4.59 -1.93
CA ASP A 268 0.36 -4.18 -3.02
C ASP A 268 -0.48 -2.95 -2.65
N VAL A 269 -0.68 -2.04 -3.61
CA VAL A 269 -1.58 -0.91 -3.50
C VAL A 269 -2.91 -1.27 -4.14
N GLU A 270 -3.87 -1.66 -3.33
CA GLU A 270 -5.22 -1.97 -3.78
C GLU A 270 -6.02 -0.68 -4.00
N PHE A 271 -6.62 -0.54 -5.18
CA PHE A 271 -7.52 0.54 -5.53
C PHE A 271 -8.97 0.12 -5.24
N GLU A 272 -9.70 0.94 -4.49
CA GLU A 272 -11.11 0.68 -4.20
C GLU A 272 -12.01 1.36 -5.25
N LEU A 273 -13.08 0.67 -5.68
CA LEU A 273 -14.09 1.22 -6.58
C LEU A 273 -15.04 2.16 -5.83
N ILE A 274 -14.55 3.32 -5.48
CA ILE A 274 -15.27 4.39 -4.79
C ILE A 274 -14.86 5.74 -5.36
N ASN A 275 -15.64 6.78 -5.09
CA ASN A 275 -15.28 8.14 -5.51
C ASN A 275 -13.88 8.50 -5.05
N SER A 276 -13.07 8.97 -5.98
CA SER A 276 -11.64 9.17 -5.77
C SER A 276 -11.16 10.52 -6.29
N LEU A 277 -10.35 11.20 -5.49
CA LEU A 277 -9.62 12.39 -5.91
C LEU A 277 -8.17 12.01 -6.23
N ILE A 278 -7.71 12.30 -7.45
CA ILE A 278 -6.34 12.06 -7.91
C ILE A 278 -5.70 13.42 -8.20
N ALA A 279 -4.76 13.84 -7.37
CA ALA A 279 -4.15 15.16 -7.49
C ALA A 279 -2.63 15.10 -7.57
N GLY A 280 -2.03 16.03 -8.33
CA GLY A 280 -0.59 16.15 -8.46
C GLY A 280 -0.21 17.19 -9.50
N GLU A 281 0.94 17.86 -9.30
CA GLU A 281 1.43 18.88 -10.23
C GLU A 281 1.81 18.27 -11.59
N THR A 282 1.96 19.13 -12.59
CA THR A 282 2.44 18.71 -13.93
C THR A 282 3.80 18.02 -13.83
N GLY A 283 3.94 16.86 -14.46
CA GLY A 283 5.16 16.05 -14.38
C GLY A 283 5.26 15.14 -13.14
N ALA A 284 4.32 15.20 -12.20
CA ALA A 284 4.28 14.32 -11.03
C ALA A 284 3.98 12.84 -11.35
N GLY A 285 3.53 12.56 -12.59
CA GLY A 285 3.14 11.22 -13.02
C GLY A 285 1.66 10.89 -12.75
N LYS A 286 0.79 11.92 -12.63
CA LYS A 286 -0.68 11.75 -12.50
C LYS A 286 -1.24 10.88 -13.61
N SER A 287 -0.86 11.14 -14.88
CA SER A 287 -1.28 10.33 -16.03
C SER A 287 -0.85 8.87 -15.91
N GLY A 288 0.36 8.61 -15.38
CA GLY A 288 0.81 7.23 -15.12
C GLY A 288 -0.04 6.51 -14.07
N ILE A 289 -0.45 7.21 -13.01
CA ILE A 289 -1.35 6.66 -11.99
C ILE A 289 -2.73 6.37 -12.61
N LEU A 290 -3.26 7.31 -13.40
CA LEU A 290 -4.54 7.15 -14.07
C LEU A 290 -4.50 6.00 -15.08
N ASN A 291 -3.41 5.87 -15.86
CA ASN A 291 -3.20 4.76 -16.78
C ASN A 291 -3.21 3.41 -16.05
N ALA A 292 -2.54 3.31 -14.89
CA ALA A 292 -2.54 2.09 -14.08
C ALA A 292 -3.96 1.72 -13.61
N ILE A 293 -4.75 2.71 -13.19
CA ILE A 293 -6.14 2.51 -12.79
C ILE A 293 -6.99 2.06 -13.98
N ILE A 294 -6.94 2.79 -15.11
CA ILE A 294 -7.76 2.47 -16.29
C ILE A 294 -7.42 1.09 -16.84
N CYS A 295 -6.12 0.75 -16.94
CA CYS A 295 -5.68 -0.57 -17.42
C CYS A 295 -6.17 -1.71 -16.54
N LYS A 296 -6.38 -1.50 -15.25
CA LYS A 296 -6.98 -2.50 -14.36
C LYS A 296 -8.51 -2.52 -14.47
N LEU A 297 -9.16 -1.36 -14.57
CA LEU A 297 -10.61 -1.27 -14.70
C LEU A 297 -11.13 -1.94 -15.98
N MET A 298 -10.49 -1.71 -17.13
CA MET A 298 -10.95 -2.23 -18.43
C MET A 298 -10.87 -3.76 -18.56
N ARG A 299 -10.14 -4.43 -17.67
CA ARG A 299 -10.07 -5.89 -17.63
C ARG A 299 -11.33 -6.54 -17.06
N ASN A 300 -12.14 -5.78 -16.33
CA ASN A 300 -13.35 -6.29 -15.70
C ASN A 300 -14.58 -5.99 -16.56
N PRO A 301 -15.24 -7.01 -17.16
CA PRO A 301 -16.40 -6.81 -18.02
C PRO A 301 -17.63 -6.27 -17.27
N LYS A 302 -17.62 -6.29 -15.94
CA LYS A 302 -18.69 -5.72 -15.11
C LYS A 302 -18.46 -4.23 -14.81
N ILE A 303 -17.56 -3.56 -15.52
CA ILE A 303 -17.27 -2.13 -15.35
C ILE A 303 -17.49 -1.42 -16.69
N ALA A 304 -18.36 -0.40 -16.69
CA ALA A 304 -18.53 0.53 -17.80
C ALA A 304 -17.74 1.81 -17.51
N LEU A 305 -16.83 2.17 -18.40
CA LEU A 305 -16.02 3.37 -18.30
C LEU A 305 -16.62 4.52 -19.09
N LEU A 306 -16.77 5.68 -18.46
CA LEU A 306 -17.14 6.93 -19.09
C LEU A 306 -16.00 7.93 -18.85
N GLY A 307 -15.68 8.75 -19.84
CA GLY A 307 -14.56 9.68 -19.76
C GLY A 307 -14.97 11.13 -20.07
N ILE A 308 -14.36 12.08 -19.35
CA ILE A 308 -14.41 13.51 -19.64
C ILE A 308 -12.99 14.05 -19.62
N ASP A 309 -12.48 14.45 -20.80
CA ASP A 309 -11.19 15.09 -20.96
C ASP A 309 -11.35 16.36 -21.81
N LEU A 310 -11.49 17.49 -21.13
CA LEU A 310 -11.72 18.80 -21.74
C LEU A 310 -10.43 19.54 -22.12
N LYS A 311 -9.28 18.90 -21.95
CA LYS A 311 -8.03 19.43 -22.50
C LYS A 311 -8.06 19.36 -24.03
N PRO A 312 -7.40 20.30 -24.72
CA PRO A 312 -7.37 20.28 -26.18
C PRO A 312 -6.95 18.92 -26.74
N GLY A 313 -7.83 18.32 -27.55
CA GLY A 313 -7.61 17.01 -28.16
C GLY A 313 -7.90 15.78 -27.29
N GLY A 314 -8.27 15.95 -26.00
CA GLY A 314 -8.56 14.82 -25.10
C GLY A 314 -7.36 13.91 -24.87
N ILE A 315 -6.16 14.48 -24.76
CA ILE A 315 -4.87 13.77 -24.89
C ILE A 315 -4.74 12.61 -23.88
N GLU A 316 -5.29 12.75 -22.69
CA GLU A 316 -5.13 11.75 -21.63
C GLU A 316 -6.09 10.56 -21.80
N LEU A 317 -7.35 10.80 -22.17
CA LEU A 317 -8.37 9.76 -22.23
C LEU A 317 -8.66 9.24 -23.65
N ARG A 318 -8.34 9.99 -24.69
CA ARG A 318 -8.57 9.59 -26.10
C ARG A 318 -7.93 8.24 -26.49
N PRO A 319 -6.74 7.88 -25.99
CA PRO A 319 -6.18 6.55 -26.28
C PRO A 319 -7.04 5.38 -25.78
N TYR A 320 -7.99 5.64 -24.89
CA TYR A 320 -8.90 4.65 -24.30
C TYR A 320 -10.32 4.68 -24.92
N GLU A 321 -10.55 5.49 -25.96
CA GLU A 321 -11.88 5.70 -26.55
C GLU A 321 -12.58 4.38 -26.94
N SER A 322 -11.82 3.42 -27.49
CA SER A 322 -12.37 2.13 -27.94
C SER A 322 -12.88 1.23 -26.80
N ILE A 323 -12.47 1.48 -25.56
CA ILE A 323 -12.91 0.69 -24.38
C ILE A 323 -13.90 1.47 -23.51
N MET A 324 -14.12 2.75 -23.75
CA MET A 324 -15.07 3.57 -23.00
C MET A 324 -16.47 3.45 -23.60
N ALA A 325 -17.49 3.37 -22.74
CA ALA A 325 -18.87 3.44 -23.16
C ALA A 325 -19.16 4.78 -23.86
N GLU A 326 -18.69 5.88 -23.25
CA GLU A 326 -18.76 7.23 -23.82
C GLU A 326 -17.52 8.03 -23.42
N LEU A 327 -16.99 8.84 -24.34
CA LEU A 327 -15.88 9.77 -24.11
C LEU A 327 -16.28 11.17 -24.57
N ALA A 328 -16.06 12.15 -23.71
CA ALA A 328 -16.26 13.56 -24.00
C ALA A 328 -14.91 14.29 -24.09
N ILE A 329 -14.68 14.99 -25.21
CA ILE A 329 -13.49 15.83 -25.44
C ILE A 329 -13.84 17.31 -25.64
N ASN A 330 -15.11 17.68 -25.46
CA ASN A 330 -15.61 19.04 -25.49
C ASN A 330 -16.75 19.22 -24.50
N PRO A 331 -17.11 20.47 -24.12
CA PRO A 331 -18.14 20.72 -23.11
C PRO A 331 -19.54 20.23 -23.46
N GLY A 332 -19.90 20.20 -24.73
CA GLY A 332 -21.21 19.66 -25.19
C GLY A 332 -21.31 18.15 -24.97
N GLN A 333 -20.25 17.42 -25.34
CA GLN A 333 -20.16 15.99 -25.07
C GLN A 333 -20.07 15.70 -23.56
N ALA A 334 -19.40 16.53 -22.77
CA ALA A 334 -19.33 16.34 -21.33
C ALA A 334 -20.70 16.42 -20.65
N ARG A 335 -21.56 17.39 -21.06
CA ARG A 335 -22.96 17.43 -20.59
C ARG A 335 -23.72 16.17 -20.96
N ARG A 336 -23.50 15.66 -22.17
CA ARG A 336 -24.13 14.41 -22.62
C ARG A 336 -23.68 13.22 -21.78
N VAL A 337 -22.39 13.07 -21.53
CA VAL A 337 -21.84 11.97 -20.70
C VAL A 337 -22.39 12.05 -19.28
N MET A 338 -22.40 13.25 -18.67
CA MET A 338 -22.98 13.45 -17.34
C MET A 338 -24.47 13.14 -17.32
N LYS A 339 -25.21 13.53 -18.38
CA LYS A 339 -26.62 13.20 -18.50
C LYS A 339 -26.86 11.70 -18.60
N ILE A 340 -26.09 10.99 -19.43
CA ILE A 340 -26.16 9.52 -19.54
C ILE A 340 -25.93 8.87 -18.16
N PHE A 341 -24.94 9.32 -17.43
CA PHE A 341 -24.64 8.80 -16.09
C PHE A 341 -25.80 9.07 -15.12
N HIS A 342 -26.36 10.27 -15.15
CA HIS A 342 -27.49 10.68 -14.31
C HIS A 342 -28.76 9.91 -14.66
N ASP A 343 -29.13 9.83 -15.94
CA ASP A 343 -30.31 9.09 -16.40
C ASP A 343 -30.23 7.61 -15.98
N GLU A 344 -29.02 7.02 -16.05
CA GLU A 344 -28.80 5.64 -15.61
C GLU A 344 -28.92 5.51 -14.08
N MET A 345 -28.47 6.49 -13.30
CA MET A 345 -28.70 6.50 -11.84
C MET A 345 -30.21 6.59 -11.51
N GLU A 346 -30.97 7.43 -12.24
CA GLU A 346 -32.44 7.52 -12.07
C GLU A 346 -33.09 6.19 -12.41
N ARG A 347 -32.80 5.59 -13.57
CA ARG A 347 -33.31 4.26 -13.96
C ARG A 347 -33.04 3.20 -12.88
N ARG A 348 -31.82 3.16 -12.35
CA ARG A 348 -31.46 2.22 -11.29
C ARG A 348 -32.18 2.53 -9.99
N GLY A 349 -32.36 3.81 -9.66
CA GLY A 349 -33.10 4.25 -8.49
C GLY A 349 -34.53 3.79 -8.49
N ASP A 350 -35.23 3.93 -9.62
CA ASP A 350 -36.61 3.47 -9.81
C ASP A 350 -36.70 1.94 -9.64
N LEU A 351 -35.82 1.19 -10.32
CA LEU A 351 -35.79 -0.28 -10.20
C LEU A 351 -35.46 -0.76 -8.78
N MET A 352 -34.53 -0.08 -8.10
CA MET A 352 -34.18 -0.40 -6.71
C MET A 352 -35.36 -0.13 -5.77
N GLY A 353 -36.09 0.98 -6.00
CA GLY A 353 -37.31 1.31 -5.28
C GLY A 353 -38.41 0.24 -5.46
N ASP A 354 -38.67 -0.15 -6.70
CA ASP A 354 -39.67 -1.17 -7.04
C ASP A 354 -39.34 -2.55 -6.45
N GLN A 355 -38.06 -2.91 -6.43
CA GLN A 355 -37.56 -4.20 -5.93
C GLN A 355 -37.26 -4.21 -4.43
N GLY A 356 -37.27 -3.05 -3.76
CA GLY A 356 -36.95 -2.93 -2.35
C GLY A 356 -35.48 -3.24 -2.01
N ILE A 357 -34.56 -3.11 -2.98
CA ILE A 357 -33.12 -3.37 -2.80
C ILE A 357 -32.38 -2.08 -2.44
N ARG A 358 -31.27 -2.19 -1.68
CA ARG A 358 -30.48 -1.05 -1.22
C ARG A 358 -29.14 -0.87 -1.93
N GLU A 359 -28.69 -1.89 -2.64
CA GLU A 359 -27.44 -1.88 -3.39
C GLU A 359 -27.71 -2.41 -4.79
N TRP A 360 -27.15 -1.75 -5.80
CA TRP A 360 -27.30 -2.16 -7.19
C TRP A 360 -26.55 -3.48 -7.45
N PRO A 361 -27.22 -4.52 -8.00
CA PRO A 361 -26.57 -5.78 -8.34
C PRO A 361 -25.74 -5.63 -9.61
N VAL A 362 -24.42 -5.60 -9.46
CA VAL A 362 -23.50 -5.43 -10.59
C VAL A 362 -23.36 -6.71 -11.39
N THR A 363 -23.71 -6.67 -12.68
CA THR A 363 -23.57 -7.76 -13.64
C THR A 363 -22.85 -7.28 -14.91
N GLU A 364 -22.63 -8.14 -15.89
CA GLU A 364 -22.09 -7.73 -17.19
C GLU A 364 -23.11 -6.96 -18.03
N SER A 365 -24.41 -7.24 -17.88
CA SER A 365 -25.50 -6.50 -18.53
C SER A 365 -25.82 -5.18 -17.85
N ASP A 366 -25.62 -5.10 -16.54
CA ASP A 366 -25.81 -3.91 -15.72
C ASP A 366 -24.54 -3.59 -14.92
N PRO A 367 -23.50 -3.07 -15.59
CA PRO A 367 -22.16 -2.95 -15.02
C PRO A 367 -22.05 -1.83 -14.00
N PHE A 368 -21.02 -1.89 -13.18
CA PHE A 368 -20.62 -0.78 -12.32
C PHE A 368 -20.12 0.39 -13.18
N MET A 369 -20.65 1.58 -12.96
CA MET A 369 -20.28 2.78 -13.73
C MET A 369 -19.08 3.49 -13.13
N VAL A 370 -18.10 3.82 -13.94
CA VAL A 370 -16.95 4.64 -13.53
C VAL A 370 -16.83 5.85 -14.44
N LEU A 371 -17.10 7.03 -13.90
CA LEU A 371 -16.88 8.30 -14.59
C LEU A 371 -15.49 8.83 -14.27
N ILE A 372 -14.66 9.01 -15.29
CA ILE A 372 -13.30 9.53 -15.16
C ILE A 372 -13.26 10.96 -15.67
N ILE A 373 -12.84 11.90 -14.83
CA ILE A 373 -12.69 13.32 -15.15
C ILE A 373 -11.21 13.69 -15.01
N ASP A 374 -10.54 13.98 -16.12
CA ASP A 374 -9.08 14.20 -16.11
C ASP A 374 -8.66 15.52 -15.45
N GLU A 375 -9.47 16.57 -15.53
CA GLU A 375 -9.13 17.86 -14.92
C GLU A 375 -10.36 18.55 -14.35
N ALA A 376 -10.45 18.59 -13.01
CA ALA A 376 -11.57 19.22 -12.28
C ALA A 376 -11.71 20.71 -12.58
N PHE A 377 -10.61 21.43 -12.79
CA PHE A 377 -10.63 22.86 -13.08
C PHE A 377 -11.40 23.18 -14.36
N GLU A 378 -11.32 22.31 -15.39
CA GLU A 378 -12.05 22.51 -16.65
C GLU A 378 -13.57 22.39 -16.47
N LEU A 379 -14.05 21.60 -15.51
CA LEU A 379 -15.48 21.55 -15.19
C LEU A 379 -15.99 22.93 -14.77
N LYS A 380 -15.26 23.58 -13.87
CA LYS A 380 -15.61 24.93 -13.40
C LYS A 380 -15.56 25.95 -14.51
N ARG A 381 -14.52 25.89 -15.34
CA ARG A 381 -14.34 26.78 -16.49
C ARG A 381 -15.52 26.71 -17.47
N HIS A 382 -16.08 25.50 -17.64
CA HIS A 382 -17.18 25.24 -18.56
C HIS A 382 -18.55 25.15 -17.89
N ARG A 383 -18.65 25.52 -16.60
CA ARG A 383 -19.90 25.54 -15.80
C ARG A 383 -20.57 24.14 -15.73
N LEU A 384 -19.76 23.12 -15.54
CA LEU A 384 -20.16 21.71 -15.40
C LEU A 384 -19.94 21.18 -13.97
N GLU A 385 -19.59 22.07 -13.04
CA GLU A 385 -19.22 21.67 -11.67
C GLU A 385 -20.44 21.15 -10.90
N THR A 386 -21.61 21.77 -11.05
CA THR A 386 -22.82 21.39 -10.32
C THR A 386 -23.32 19.99 -10.70
N GLU A 387 -23.32 19.66 -11.98
CA GLU A 387 -23.69 18.32 -12.46
C GLU A 387 -22.72 17.25 -11.95
N ALA A 388 -21.41 17.58 -11.92
CA ALA A 388 -20.39 16.67 -11.37
C ALA A 388 -20.54 16.50 -9.84
N GLU A 389 -20.93 17.56 -9.11
CA GLU A 389 -21.23 17.50 -7.67
C GLU A 389 -22.39 16.55 -7.39
N ASP A 390 -23.50 16.67 -8.13
CA ASP A 390 -24.69 15.83 -7.98
C ASP A 390 -24.35 14.36 -8.24
N ILE A 391 -23.64 14.07 -9.35
CA ILE A 391 -23.21 12.71 -9.68
C ILE A 391 -22.28 12.16 -8.60
N THR A 392 -21.30 12.94 -8.15
CA THR A 392 -20.33 12.47 -7.14
C THR A 392 -21.02 12.19 -5.80
N ALA A 393 -22.06 12.96 -5.43
CA ALA A 393 -22.81 12.77 -4.20
C ALA A 393 -23.65 11.48 -4.22
N LEU A 394 -24.19 11.12 -5.36
CA LEU A 394 -25.23 10.06 -5.48
C LEU A 394 -24.71 8.74 -6.05
N SER A 395 -23.67 8.76 -6.90
CA SER A 395 -23.22 7.63 -7.73
C SER A 395 -23.07 6.30 -6.98
N ARG A 396 -22.57 6.35 -5.75
CA ARG A 396 -22.30 5.15 -4.96
C ARG A 396 -23.54 4.30 -4.67
N ALA A 397 -24.66 4.94 -4.40
CA ALA A 397 -25.90 4.25 -4.08
C ALA A 397 -26.41 3.42 -5.28
N PHE A 398 -26.11 3.87 -6.49
CA PHE A 398 -26.60 3.31 -7.75
C PHE A 398 -25.55 2.49 -8.52
N GLY A 399 -24.54 1.94 -7.82
CA GLY A 399 -23.52 1.10 -8.45
C GLY A 399 -22.59 1.88 -9.38
N GLY A 400 -22.11 3.05 -8.94
CA GLY A 400 -21.16 3.85 -9.68
C GLY A 400 -20.16 4.59 -8.80
N CYS A 401 -19.12 5.14 -9.41
CA CYS A 401 -18.17 6.06 -8.77
C CYS A 401 -17.59 7.07 -9.77
N VAL A 402 -17.01 8.14 -9.21
CA VAL A 402 -16.36 9.20 -9.99
C VAL A 402 -14.88 9.27 -9.60
N LEU A 403 -14.01 9.24 -10.60
CA LEU A 403 -12.58 9.47 -10.46
C LEU A 403 -12.29 10.88 -10.95
N VAL A 404 -12.05 11.80 -10.03
CA VAL A 404 -11.78 13.21 -10.33
C VAL A 404 -10.28 13.46 -10.24
N ALA A 405 -9.65 13.81 -11.37
CA ALA A 405 -8.25 14.16 -11.38
C ALA A 405 -8.06 15.68 -11.49
N THR A 406 -6.95 16.21 -10.94
CA THR A 406 -6.58 17.62 -11.06
C THR A 406 -5.07 17.82 -10.96
N GLN A 407 -4.56 18.79 -11.73
CA GLN A 407 -3.18 19.28 -11.63
C GLN A 407 -3.07 20.49 -10.69
N HIS A 408 -4.21 21.05 -10.30
CA HIS A 408 -4.30 22.25 -9.48
C HIS A 408 -5.09 22.00 -8.19
N PRO A 409 -4.55 21.25 -7.21
CA PRO A 409 -5.24 21.00 -5.95
C PRO A 409 -5.27 22.25 -5.08
N THR A 410 -6.22 23.14 -5.40
CA THR A 410 -6.50 24.36 -4.65
C THR A 410 -7.99 24.45 -4.36
N ASP A 411 -8.38 25.09 -3.26
CA ASP A 411 -9.80 25.26 -2.90
C ASP A 411 -10.58 26.09 -3.93
N ARG A 412 -9.87 26.84 -4.79
CA ARG A 412 -10.50 27.56 -5.90
C ARG A 412 -10.78 26.69 -7.11
N ALA A 413 -9.97 25.67 -7.33
CA ALA A 413 -10.02 24.81 -8.52
C ALA A 413 -10.87 23.56 -8.32
N LEU A 414 -11.09 23.14 -7.08
CA LEU A 414 -11.79 21.90 -6.74
C LEU A 414 -12.97 22.22 -5.82
N SER A 415 -14.16 21.79 -6.22
CA SER A 415 -15.37 21.90 -5.40
C SER A 415 -15.21 21.23 -4.03
N MET A 416 -15.69 21.91 -2.99
CA MET A 416 -15.75 21.32 -1.64
C MET A 416 -16.69 20.12 -1.58
N ILE A 417 -17.77 20.11 -2.36
CA ILE A 417 -18.75 19.03 -2.42
C ILE A 417 -18.10 17.79 -3.04
N ILE A 418 -17.43 17.93 -4.19
CA ILE A 418 -16.68 16.84 -4.82
C ILE A 418 -15.64 16.29 -3.86
N LYS A 419 -14.84 17.16 -3.23
CA LYS A 419 -13.80 16.76 -2.28
C LYS A 419 -14.37 15.98 -1.08
N ALA A 420 -15.49 16.44 -0.52
CA ALA A 420 -16.14 15.80 0.62
C ALA A 420 -16.71 14.39 0.27
N ASN A 421 -17.13 14.20 -0.98
CA ASN A 421 -17.67 12.95 -1.47
C ASN A 421 -16.63 11.98 -2.07
N CYS A 422 -15.33 12.33 -2.02
CA CYS A 422 -14.22 11.47 -2.43
C CYS A 422 -13.50 10.89 -1.20
N PRO A 423 -13.93 9.74 -0.65
CA PRO A 423 -13.29 9.12 0.50
C PRO A 423 -11.91 8.52 0.18
N GLN A 424 -11.60 8.28 -1.09
CA GLN A 424 -10.30 7.86 -1.55
C GLN A 424 -9.54 9.05 -2.14
N ASN A 425 -8.37 9.35 -1.55
CA ASN A 425 -7.53 10.46 -1.99
C ASN A 425 -6.16 9.93 -2.40
N ILE A 426 -5.73 10.28 -3.60
CA ILE A 426 -4.44 9.92 -4.19
C ILE A 426 -3.68 11.22 -4.47
N GLY A 427 -2.58 11.42 -3.74
CA GLY A 427 -1.71 12.59 -3.90
C GLY A 427 -0.38 12.20 -4.53
N ALA A 428 -0.18 12.52 -5.82
CA ALA A 428 1.13 12.53 -6.42
C ALA A 428 1.90 13.78 -5.95
N LYS A 429 3.16 13.99 -6.41
CA LYS A 429 3.94 15.15 -6.00
C LYS A 429 3.17 16.46 -6.17
N THR A 430 3.21 17.29 -5.14
CA THR A 430 2.59 18.62 -5.07
C THR A 430 3.63 19.70 -4.81
N ARG A 431 3.24 20.99 -5.01
CA ARG A 431 4.15 22.13 -4.80
C ARG A 431 4.43 22.44 -3.33
N GLY A 432 3.53 22.10 -2.42
CA GLY A 432 3.72 22.43 -1.01
C GLY A 432 2.59 22.01 -0.09
N ASP A 433 2.76 22.31 1.19
CA ASP A 433 1.89 21.90 2.29
C ASP A 433 0.41 22.36 2.13
N SER A 434 0.15 23.47 1.41
CA SER A 434 -1.21 23.92 1.12
C SER A 434 -1.95 22.93 0.23
N ALA A 435 -1.31 22.46 -0.85
CA ALA A 435 -1.87 21.45 -1.73
C ALA A 435 -2.05 20.10 -1.02
N ASP A 436 -1.11 19.72 -0.14
CA ASP A 436 -1.22 18.52 0.68
C ASP A 436 -2.48 18.55 1.56
N ARG A 437 -2.79 19.72 2.17
CA ARG A 437 -4.00 19.90 2.96
C ARG A 437 -5.28 19.85 2.13
N VAL A 438 -5.27 20.38 0.93
CA VAL A 438 -6.44 20.31 0.04
C VAL A 438 -6.78 18.84 -0.28
N ILE A 439 -5.77 17.99 -0.48
CA ILE A 439 -5.96 16.57 -0.84
C ILE A 439 -6.35 15.74 0.38
N PHE A 440 -5.62 15.87 1.49
CA PHE A 440 -5.72 14.95 2.64
C PHE A 440 -6.36 15.57 3.89
N GLY A 441 -6.79 16.84 3.83
CA GLY A 441 -7.41 17.57 4.93
C GLY A 441 -6.44 18.41 5.75
N GLU A 442 -6.96 19.26 6.63
CA GLU A 442 -6.20 20.29 7.36
C GLU A 442 -5.03 19.73 8.20
N ASN A 443 -5.17 18.54 8.76
CA ASN A 443 -4.14 17.90 9.57
C ASN A 443 -3.14 17.07 8.75
N ALA A 444 -3.27 17.01 7.44
CA ALA A 444 -2.47 16.17 6.55
C ALA A 444 -0.97 16.24 6.85
N THR A 445 -0.43 17.44 6.96
CA THR A 445 1.02 17.64 7.18
C THR A 445 1.49 17.22 8.57
N LYS A 446 0.62 17.30 9.59
CA LYS A 446 0.91 16.83 10.94
C LYS A 446 0.89 15.31 11.00
N ASP A 447 -0.05 14.70 10.29
CA ASP A 447 -0.25 13.25 10.23
C ASP A 447 0.71 12.55 9.25
N GLY A 448 1.59 13.30 8.57
CA GLY A 448 2.60 12.77 7.67
C GLY A 448 2.15 12.59 6.21
N TRP A 449 0.94 13.01 5.85
CA TRP A 449 0.46 13.05 4.46
C TRP A 449 1.08 14.23 3.72
N ARG A 450 2.26 14.00 3.12
CA ARG A 450 3.08 15.04 2.49
C ARG A 450 3.51 14.69 1.08
N PRO A 451 2.60 14.65 0.10
CA PRO A 451 2.97 14.51 -1.31
C PRO A 451 4.02 15.53 -1.77
N SER A 452 4.03 16.73 -1.19
CA SER A 452 5.04 17.75 -1.48
C SER A 452 6.48 17.31 -1.22
N LYS A 453 6.69 16.27 -0.41
CA LYS A 453 8.01 15.70 -0.10
C LYS A 453 8.39 14.51 -0.99
N ILE A 454 7.53 14.10 -1.92
CA ILE A 454 7.87 13.07 -2.90
C ILE A 454 9.02 13.59 -3.78
N PRO A 455 10.09 12.79 -3.97
CA PRO A 455 11.21 13.18 -4.81
C PRO A 455 10.78 13.44 -6.26
N PRO A 456 11.25 14.52 -6.91
CA PRO A 456 10.85 14.86 -8.27
C PRO A 456 11.34 13.88 -9.34
N ASN A 457 12.39 13.13 -9.04
CA ASN A 457 12.97 12.13 -9.94
C ASN A 457 12.25 10.77 -9.94
N ARG A 458 11.07 10.68 -9.30
CA ARG A 458 10.24 9.46 -9.22
C ARG A 458 8.80 9.74 -9.66
N PRO A 459 8.56 10.05 -10.94
CA PRO A 459 7.20 10.24 -11.43
C PRO A 459 6.37 8.97 -11.24
N GLY A 460 5.08 9.14 -11.00
CA GLY A 460 4.17 8.05 -10.66
C GLY A 460 4.25 7.58 -9.21
N SER A 461 5.06 8.24 -8.36
CA SER A 461 4.99 8.04 -6.91
C SER A 461 3.86 8.88 -6.32
N PHE A 462 3.16 8.30 -5.33
CA PHE A 462 1.99 8.92 -4.70
C PHE A 462 1.80 8.44 -3.26
N MET A 463 0.91 9.12 -2.54
CA MET A 463 0.32 8.63 -1.29
C MET A 463 -1.16 8.36 -1.54
N ILE A 464 -1.70 7.31 -0.95
CA ILE A 464 -3.12 6.97 -1.04
C ILE A 464 -3.72 6.84 0.35
N ARG A 465 -4.87 7.52 0.57
CA ARG A 465 -5.69 7.39 1.77
C ARG A 465 -7.08 6.91 1.38
N ASN A 466 -7.51 5.81 1.93
CA ASN A 466 -8.84 5.24 1.81
C ASN A 466 -9.16 4.46 3.10
N ARG A 467 -10.22 3.63 3.10
CA ARG A 467 -10.61 2.84 4.27
C ARG A 467 -9.55 1.83 4.72
N LYS A 468 -8.78 1.27 3.77
CA LYS A 468 -7.73 0.28 4.03
C LYS A 468 -6.39 0.93 4.36
N ASN A 469 -6.09 2.08 3.78
CA ASN A 469 -4.80 2.77 3.86
C ASN A 469 -4.95 4.07 4.66
N ILE A 470 -4.94 3.96 5.98
CA ILE A 470 -5.11 5.08 6.91
C ILE A 470 -3.78 5.71 7.34
N ARG A 471 -2.64 5.16 6.88
CA ARG A 471 -1.29 5.65 7.20
C ARG A 471 -0.59 6.23 5.98
N PRO A 472 0.22 7.28 6.15
CA PRO A 472 0.95 7.90 5.05
C PRO A 472 2.14 7.03 4.61
N LEU A 473 1.89 6.11 3.67
CA LEU A 473 2.92 5.32 3.01
C LEU A 473 3.15 5.84 1.60
N LEU A 474 4.42 5.85 1.17
CA LEU A 474 4.76 6.14 -0.21
C LEU A 474 4.47 4.92 -1.07
N ALA A 475 3.74 5.14 -2.16
CA ALA A 475 3.45 4.16 -3.19
C ALA A 475 4.05 4.59 -4.53
N ARG A 476 4.20 3.66 -5.46
CA ARG A 476 4.52 3.93 -6.85
C ARG A 476 3.61 3.11 -7.75
N ALA A 477 2.98 3.77 -8.72
CA ALA A 477 2.11 3.13 -9.71
C ALA A 477 2.91 2.23 -10.66
N PHE A 478 2.26 1.25 -11.22
CA PHE A 478 2.82 0.48 -12.33
C PHE A 478 3.15 1.42 -13.48
N HIS A 479 4.31 1.21 -14.06
CA HIS A 479 4.77 1.97 -15.21
C HIS A 479 4.20 1.35 -16.49
N ILE A 480 3.39 2.14 -17.19
CA ILE A 480 2.74 1.73 -18.42
C ILE A 480 3.23 2.67 -19.53
N THR A 481 3.98 2.13 -20.47
CA THR A 481 4.38 2.88 -21.65
C THR A 481 3.20 3.04 -22.62
N ASP A 482 3.28 3.97 -23.56
CA ASP A 482 2.24 4.13 -24.57
C ASP A 482 2.02 2.82 -25.36
N LYS A 483 3.09 2.08 -25.66
CA LYS A 483 3.00 0.78 -26.34
C LYS A 483 2.29 -0.28 -25.48
N ASP A 484 2.54 -0.29 -24.19
CA ASP A 484 1.88 -1.22 -23.27
C ASP A 484 0.40 -0.87 -23.13
N ARG A 485 0.08 0.42 -22.99
CA ARG A 485 -1.31 0.92 -23.00
C ARG A 485 -2.04 0.50 -24.27
N ASP A 486 -1.48 0.78 -25.43
CA ASP A 486 -2.12 0.48 -26.72
C ASP A 486 -2.33 -1.02 -26.89
N ARG A 487 -1.38 -1.86 -26.43
CA ARG A 487 -1.53 -3.32 -26.41
C ARG A 487 -2.68 -3.76 -25.49
N GLU A 488 -2.75 -3.20 -24.29
CA GLU A 488 -3.83 -3.50 -23.35
C GLU A 488 -5.19 -3.05 -23.91
N VAL A 489 -5.28 -1.86 -24.46
CA VAL A 489 -6.51 -1.36 -25.11
C VAL A 489 -6.95 -2.28 -26.25
N GLN A 490 -6.05 -2.68 -27.15
CA GLN A 490 -6.37 -3.63 -28.23
C GLN A 490 -6.84 -4.99 -27.69
N ARG A 491 -6.19 -5.50 -26.64
CA ARG A 491 -6.54 -6.78 -26.02
C ARG A 491 -7.96 -6.78 -25.48
N TRP A 492 -8.42 -5.66 -24.93
CA TRP A 492 -9.69 -5.54 -24.24
C TRP A 492 -10.77 -4.78 -25.02
N ALA A 493 -10.47 -4.23 -26.16
CA ALA A 493 -11.42 -3.45 -26.99
C ALA A 493 -12.72 -4.21 -27.32
N SER A 494 -12.65 -5.53 -27.52
CA SER A 494 -13.83 -6.38 -27.78
C SER A 494 -14.76 -6.53 -26.57
N ARG A 495 -14.29 -6.14 -25.38
CA ARG A 495 -15.05 -6.18 -24.12
C ARG A 495 -15.62 -4.81 -23.72
N ARG A 496 -15.73 -3.88 -24.68
CA ARG A 496 -16.38 -2.59 -24.43
C ARG A 496 -17.76 -2.83 -23.83
N THR A 497 -17.94 -2.37 -22.61
CA THR A 497 -19.19 -2.54 -21.87
C THR A 497 -20.10 -1.35 -22.16
N SER A 498 -21.26 -1.60 -22.77
CA SER A 498 -22.32 -0.60 -22.96
C SER A 498 -23.18 -0.46 -21.70
N LEU A 499 -23.74 0.72 -21.46
CA LEU A 499 -24.76 0.90 -20.43
C LEU A 499 -26.08 0.32 -20.93
N GLY A 500 -26.73 -0.50 -20.11
CA GLY A 500 -28.03 -1.08 -20.43
C GLY A 500 -29.09 0.02 -20.59
N GLY A 501 -29.69 0.13 -21.76
CA GLY A 501 -30.76 1.11 -22.05
C GLY A 501 -30.47 2.06 -23.23
N SER A 502 -29.26 2.19 -23.71
CA SER A 502 -29.04 2.81 -25.01
C SER A 502 -29.18 1.75 -26.09
N GLU A 503 -30.37 1.66 -26.70
CA GLU A 503 -30.48 1.07 -28.03
C GLU A 503 -29.41 1.79 -28.89
N SER A 504 -28.33 1.10 -29.16
CA SER A 504 -27.26 1.61 -29.98
C SER A 504 -27.80 1.82 -31.39
N ASN A 505 -27.97 3.05 -31.80
CA ASN A 505 -27.80 3.39 -33.20
C ASN A 505 -26.31 3.14 -33.53
N ALA A 506 -25.99 1.87 -33.68
CA ALA A 506 -24.74 1.41 -34.27
C ALA A 506 -24.82 1.71 -35.76
N GLN A 507 -24.43 2.90 -36.13
CA GLN A 507 -23.88 3.24 -37.44
C GLN A 507 -23.47 4.71 -37.46
N THR A 508 -22.28 4.99 -36.96
CA THR A 508 -21.50 6.11 -37.47
C THR A 508 -20.04 5.66 -37.51
N SER A 509 -19.73 4.98 -38.62
CA SER A 509 -18.36 4.84 -39.08
C SER A 509 -17.85 6.25 -39.45
N TYR A 510 -16.93 6.80 -38.67
CA TYR A 510 -16.19 7.99 -39.04
C TYR A 510 -15.15 7.60 -40.11
N PRO A 511 -15.12 8.27 -41.28
CA PRO A 511 -14.03 8.11 -42.23
C PRO A 511 -12.77 8.80 -41.68
N LEU A 512 -11.64 8.16 -41.92
CA LEU A 512 -10.28 8.67 -41.69
C LEU A 512 -10.05 10.04 -42.38
N PRO A 513 -9.18 10.90 -41.83
CA PRO A 513 -9.03 12.27 -42.31
C PRO A 513 -8.28 12.33 -43.66
N GLY A 514 -8.95 12.84 -44.64
CA GLY A 514 -8.39 13.20 -45.93
C GLY A 514 -9.47 13.65 -46.88
N THR A 515 -9.64 14.92 -46.96
CA THR A 515 -10.11 15.84 -47.99
C THR A 515 -11.18 16.82 -47.49
N THR A 516 -10.77 18.05 -47.55
CA THR A 516 -11.47 19.32 -47.48
C THR A 516 -12.81 19.32 -48.20
N THR A 517 -13.88 19.65 -47.45
CA THR A 517 -14.96 20.53 -47.94
C THR A 517 -15.66 21.09 -46.67
N LEU A 518 -15.30 22.30 -46.32
CA LEU A 518 -16.12 23.21 -45.56
C LEU A 518 -17.28 23.65 -46.46
N ASP A 519 -18.46 23.55 -45.96
CA ASP A 519 -19.73 24.16 -46.36
C ASP A 519 -20.81 23.08 -46.46
N VAL A 520 -21.58 22.91 -45.40
CA VAL A 520 -23.02 22.49 -45.35
C VAL A 520 -23.45 22.02 -43.95
N VAL A 521 -22.73 22.34 -42.85
CA VAL A 521 -23.10 21.78 -41.51
C VAL A 521 -23.96 22.74 -40.66
N ASP A 522 -24.04 24.03 -41.04
CA ASP A 522 -24.76 25.02 -40.20
C ASP A 522 -26.27 25.13 -40.46
N ALA A 523 -26.78 24.52 -41.52
CA ALA A 523 -28.22 24.65 -41.85
C ALA A 523 -29.10 23.52 -41.30
N VAL A 524 -28.54 22.35 -40.96
CA VAL A 524 -29.35 21.17 -40.54
C VAL A 524 -29.54 21.11 -39.01
N ILE A 525 -28.72 21.78 -38.24
CA ILE A 525 -28.84 21.75 -36.75
C ILE A 525 -29.94 22.66 -36.22
N VAL A 526 -30.34 23.65 -36.98
CA VAL A 526 -31.40 24.60 -36.55
C VAL A 526 -32.82 24.04 -36.75
N GLU A 527 -33.04 23.12 -37.70
CA GLU A 527 -34.36 22.55 -37.95
C GLU A 527 -34.75 21.39 -37.02
N GLN A 528 -33.78 20.68 -36.41
CA GLN A 528 -34.10 19.56 -35.49
C GLN A 528 -34.29 19.98 -34.01
N LEU A 529 -34.00 21.24 -33.64
CA LEU A 529 -34.24 21.74 -32.28
C LEU A 529 -35.65 22.34 -32.08
N VAL A 530 -36.46 22.42 -33.12
CA VAL A 530 -37.80 23.04 -33.06
C VAL A 530 -38.91 22.05 -32.76
N ASP A 531 -38.65 20.74 -32.77
CA ASP A 531 -39.73 19.72 -32.62
C ASP A 531 -39.55 18.80 -31.39
N THR A 532 -39.09 19.35 -30.28
CA THR A 532 -39.23 18.67 -29.00
C THR A 532 -40.38 19.29 -28.22
N GLY A 533 -41.45 18.54 -28.03
CA GLY A 533 -42.68 18.90 -27.31
C GLY A 533 -42.41 19.34 -25.86
N SER A 534 -41.85 20.54 -25.71
CA SER A 534 -41.70 21.18 -24.40
C SER A 534 -43.02 21.82 -24.02
N PRO A 535 -43.72 21.37 -22.97
CA PRO A 535 -45.01 21.93 -22.53
C PRO A 535 -44.94 23.46 -22.34
N ILE A 536 -43.76 24.00 -22.04
CA ILE A 536 -43.53 25.44 -21.85
C ILE A 536 -43.49 26.17 -23.19
N LEU A 537 -42.81 25.63 -24.20
CA LEU A 537 -42.78 26.21 -25.56
C LEU A 537 -44.17 26.15 -26.21
N ASP A 538 -44.88 25.04 -26.06
CA ASP A 538 -46.23 24.90 -26.57
C ASP A 538 -47.22 25.86 -25.90
N SER A 539 -47.02 26.11 -24.60
CA SER A 539 -47.76 27.16 -23.87
C SER A 539 -47.50 28.56 -24.41
N ILE A 540 -46.23 28.87 -24.73
CA ILE A 540 -45.87 30.19 -25.32
C ILE A 540 -46.44 30.33 -26.72
N ARG A 541 -46.34 29.27 -27.57
CA ARG A 541 -46.96 29.24 -28.90
C ARG A 541 -48.46 29.46 -28.86
N ALA A 542 -49.12 28.95 -27.83
CA ALA A 542 -50.55 29.06 -27.61
C ALA A 542 -50.95 30.37 -26.87
N GLY A 543 -50.03 31.37 -26.77
CA GLY A 543 -50.29 32.72 -26.25
C GLY A 543 -50.09 32.89 -24.75
N ALA A 544 -49.63 31.89 -24.00
CA ALA A 544 -49.30 32.02 -22.58
C ALA A 544 -47.86 32.60 -22.44
N ASN A 545 -47.69 33.89 -22.63
CA ASN A 545 -46.40 34.56 -22.72
C ASN A 545 -45.86 35.06 -21.38
N THR A 546 -46.50 34.83 -20.26
CA THR A 546 -46.03 35.14 -18.91
C THR A 546 -45.77 33.88 -18.10
N ALA A 547 -44.83 33.91 -17.18
CA ALA A 547 -44.53 32.77 -16.30
C ALA A 547 -45.76 32.31 -15.49
N ALA A 548 -46.63 33.20 -15.10
CA ALA A 548 -47.86 32.87 -14.39
C ALA A 548 -48.86 32.07 -15.26
N LEU A 549 -49.08 32.48 -16.50
CA LEU A 549 -49.95 31.78 -17.45
C LEU A 549 -49.36 30.42 -17.87
N ILE A 550 -48.04 30.34 -18.00
CA ILE A 550 -47.36 29.07 -18.29
C ILE A 550 -47.52 28.07 -17.13
N VAL A 551 -47.36 28.50 -15.89
CA VAL A 551 -47.61 27.69 -14.69
C VAL A 551 -49.04 27.18 -14.64
N GLU A 552 -50.03 28.08 -14.88
CA GLU A 552 -51.44 27.75 -14.87
C GLU A 552 -51.81 26.69 -15.93
N ARG A 553 -51.22 26.82 -17.12
CA ARG A 553 -51.50 25.96 -18.28
C ARG A 553 -50.76 24.63 -18.21
N THR A 554 -49.53 24.62 -17.80
CA THR A 554 -48.70 23.42 -17.77
C THR A 554 -48.77 22.65 -16.46
N LYS A 555 -49.28 23.24 -15.37
CA LYS A 555 -49.26 22.74 -13.99
C LYS A 555 -47.87 22.48 -13.44
N ILE A 556 -46.83 22.94 -14.11
CA ILE A 556 -45.43 22.86 -13.67
C ILE A 556 -45.17 23.89 -12.57
N SER A 557 -44.37 23.54 -11.57
CA SER A 557 -44.09 24.44 -10.44
C SER A 557 -43.40 25.75 -10.90
N ARG A 558 -43.77 26.86 -10.26
CA ARG A 558 -43.26 28.20 -10.61
C ARG A 558 -41.74 28.31 -10.67
N PRO A 559 -40.97 27.72 -9.71
CA PRO A 559 -39.49 27.72 -9.79
C PRO A 559 -38.96 26.98 -11.03
N THR A 560 -39.58 25.86 -11.39
CA THR A 560 -39.18 25.05 -12.56
C THR A 560 -39.47 25.80 -13.87
N VAL A 561 -40.62 26.49 -13.98
CA VAL A 561 -40.93 27.33 -15.14
C VAL A 561 -39.92 28.46 -15.29
N TYR A 562 -39.58 29.19 -14.21
CA TYR A 562 -38.55 30.26 -14.28
C TYR A 562 -37.18 29.73 -14.67
N ARG A 563 -36.77 28.59 -14.16
CA ARG A 563 -35.50 27.96 -14.54
C ARG A 563 -35.47 27.65 -16.02
N ARG A 564 -36.52 26.99 -16.53
CA ARG A 564 -36.61 26.56 -17.92
C ARG A 564 -36.76 27.73 -18.91
N LEU A 565 -37.43 28.81 -18.54
CA LEU A 565 -37.46 30.03 -19.34
C LEU A 565 -36.07 30.70 -19.46
N ARG A 566 -35.25 30.65 -18.41
CA ARG A 566 -33.87 31.15 -18.48
C ARG A 566 -33.00 30.29 -19.39
N GLU A 567 -33.16 28.96 -19.32
CA GLU A 567 -32.46 28.03 -20.19
C GLU A 567 -32.83 28.27 -21.65
N LEU A 568 -34.10 28.31 -21.98
CA LEU A 568 -34.60 28.58 -23.34
C LEU A 568 -34.17 29.98 -23.86
N GLN A 569 -34.04 30.94 -22.98
CA GLN A 569 -33.52 32.27 -23.35
C GLN A 569 -32.01 32.21 -23.61
N ALA A 570 -31.25 31.47 -22.78
CA ALA A 570 -29.82 31.29 -22.95
C ALA A 570 -29.49 30.52 -24.24
N ASP A 571 -30.35 29.55 -24.61
CA ASP A 571 -30.26 28.76 -25.83
C ASP A 571 -30.77 29.52 -27.07
N GLY A 572 -31.23 30.76 -26.91
CA GLY A 572 -31.72 31.60 -28.00
C GLY A 572 -33.07 31.19 -28.59
N VAL A 573 -33.77 30.25 -27.94
CA VAL A 573 -35.08 29.73 -28.41
C VAL A 573 -36.22 30.70 -28.14
N ILE A 574 -36.13 31.49 -27.02
CA ILE A 574 -37.08 32.54 -26.67
C ILE A 574 -36.35 33.85 -26.37
N ARG A 575 -37.09 34.98 -26.56
CA ARG A 575 -36.62 36.30 -26.22
C ARG A 575 -37.61 37.04 -25.29
N PRO A 576 -37.15 38.05 -24.54
CA PRO A 576 -38.08 38.94 -23.82
C PRO A 576 -39.03 39.62 -24.78
N GLY A 577 -40.31 39.51 -24.49
CA GLY A 577 -41.36 40.15 -25.28
C GLY A 577 -41.42 41.68 -25.04
N LYS A 578 -42.26 42.40 -25.81
CA LYS A 578 -42.39 43.86 -25.75
C LYS A 578 -42.96 44.38 -24.41
N GLN A 579 -43.69 43.53 -23.67
CA GLN A 579 -44.21 43.88 -22.34
C GLN A 579 -43.31 43.31 -21.23
N ARG A 580 -43.25 43.95 -20.09
CA ARG A 580 -42.42 43.52 -18.94
C ARG A 580 -42.84 42.15 -18.48
N SER A 581 -41.89 41.21 -18.36
CA SER A 581 -42.07 39.84 -17.93
C SER A 581 -42.84 38.94 -18.91
N THR A 582 -42.85 39.27 -20.21
CA THR A 582 -43.37 38.40 -21.28
C THR A 582 -42.24 37.77 -22.08
N TRP A 583 -42.56 36.62 -22.73
CA TRP A 583 -41.63 35.82 -23.53
C TRP A 583 -42.21 35.55 -24.92
N GLU A 584 -41.36 35.66 -25.93
CA GLU A 584 -41.70 35.36 -27.33
C GLU A 584 -40.70 34.33 -27.88
N ILE A 585 -41.17 33.47 -28.77
CA ILE A 585 -40.31 32.49 -29.46
C ILE A 585 -39.48 33.30 -30.49
N ASN A 586 -38.17 32.98 -30.58
CA ASN A 586 -37.35 33.51 -31.66
C ASN A 586 -37.74 32.71 -32.95
N GLU A 587 -38.29 33.40 -33.93
CA GLU A 587 -38.47 32.87 -35.27
C GLU A 587 -37.19 32.87 -36.05
#